data_c1ca756e1d2248b003de9758fa36ea75
#
_entry.id   c1ca756e1d2248b003de9758fa36ea75
#
_cell.length_a   1.000
_cell.length_b   1.000
_cell.length_c   1.000
_cell.angle_alpha   90.00
_cell.angle_beta   90.00
_cell.angle_gamma   90.00
#
_symmetry.space_group_name_H-M   'P 1'
#
loop_
_entity.id
_entity.type
_entity.pdbx_description
1 polymer ?
#
loop_
_entity_poly.entity_id
_entity_poly.type
_entity_poly.pdbx_seq_one_letter_code
_entity_poly.pdbx_strand_id
1 'polypeptide(L)'
;MPRLLRLAPLMLAGTALGAPGMAQEAAAPAVTATLSADKPGSVIHRDVFGQFAEHLGHGIYGGIWVGKGSRIPNDGGYRSDVIAALKAVNVPMVRWPGGCFADEYHWRDGIGATKSRPTKVNTNWGGVNEDNSFGTHEYFGLMERLGASTYVSANVGSAPPAETAQWVEYMTAAKGTTVLAKERERNGHAAPWKVQYLGIGNELWGCGGNMRAEYAADLTNRYAQFAKSANGTMLKIASGPSDSNYEWTDALMRIAGKNIDGLALHYYTRPRDKNWSDKGAALGFPEREWATTMSHTLEMETFITKHSAIMDKYDPAKRVMLAVDEWGTWYDPTPGTNPGFLEQQNSLRDAVVAGLNINIFAHHADRVKMAAIAQMVNVLQAMLLTDGARMVKTPTYWVYDLYKPWQGATSLPITLTSPWYHKDEVAVPAVSASAVRDAAGQVHVALVNLDPNRAMPVTVAMTGLQATQAAGRIITGTAMDAHNSFDAPDVVTPQPFTGAQVAGGTLTLTLPAKSVLVLDLR
;
A
#
# COMPACT_ATOMS: atom_id res chain seq x y z
N MET A 1 65.49 30.62 -81.21
CA MET A 1 65.85 31.12 -79.87
C MET A 1 65.03 30.35 -78.89
N PRO A 2 65.58 29.42 -78.06
CA PRO A 2 64.85 28.59 -77.12
C PRO A 2 64.73 29.28 -75.72
N ARG A 3 63.57 29.21 -75.10
CA ARG A 3 63.30 29.62 -73.72
C ARG A 3 63.54 28.44 -72.77
N LEU A 4 64.37 28.67 -71.80
CA LEU A 4 64.65 27.79 -70.69
C LEU A 4 63.42 27.66 -69.73
N LEU A 5 62.96 26.44 -69.47
CA LEU A 5 62.07 26.08 -68.43
C LEU A 5 62.86 25.85 -67.12
N ARG A 6 62.51 26.57 -66.06
CA ARG A 6 62.95 26.29 -64.68
C ARG A 6 62.05 25.31 -64.00
N LEU A 7 62.57 24.17 -63.58
CA LEU A 7 61.87 23.24 -62.65
C LEU A 7 61.95 23.78 -61.20
N ALA A 8 60.79 23.85 -60.51
CA ALA A 8 60.71 24.10 -59.08
C ALA A 8 60.51 22.76 -58.35
N PRO A 9 61.09 22.53 -57.16
CA PRO A 9 60.94 21.28 -56.42
C PRO A 9 59.61 21.20 -55.69
N LEU A 10 58.92 20.08 -55.82
CA LEU A 10 57.72 19.71 -55.12
C LEU A 10 58.08 19.31 -53.68
N MET A 11 57.59 20.08 -52.65
CA MET A 11 57.63 19.63 -51.26
C MET A 11 56.41 18.72 -50.98
N LEU A 12 56.66 17.48 -50.58
CA LEU A 12 55.66 16.60 -50.02
C LEU A 12 55.33 17.03 -48.60
N ALA A 13 54.10 17.54 -48.40
CA ALA A 13 53.55 17.73 -47.08
C ALA A 13 52.99 16.37 -46.58
N GLY A 14 53.63 15.78 -45.58
CA GLY A 14 53.13 14.60 -44.89
C GLY A 14 51.92 14.97 -44.00
N THR A 15 50.74 14.50 -44.36
CA THR A 15 49.55 14.53 -43.48
C THR A 15 49.67 13.45 -42.42
N ALA A 16 49.93 13.85 -41.18
CA ALA A 16 49.80 12.97 -40.02
C ALA A 16 48.29 12.66 -39.82
N LEU A 17 47.90 11.43 -40.08
CA LEU A 17 46.61 10.89 -39.68
C LEU A 17 46.57 10.80 -38.14
N GLY A 18 45.87 11.74 -37.48
CA GLY A 18 45.54 11.67 -36.07
C GLY A 18 44.63 10.45 -35.86
N ALA A 19 45.03 9.54 -35.00
CA ALA A 19 44.16 8.44 -34.54
C ALA A 19 42.87 9.04 -33.93
N PRO A 20 41.67 8.46 -34.20
CA PRO A 20 40.45 8.88 -33.55
C PRO A 20 40.62 8.66 -32.04
N GLY A 21 40.57 9.73 -31.26
CA GLY A 21 40.49 9.66 -29.81
C GLY A 21 39.27 8.82 -29.43
N MET A 22 39.51 7.71 -28.72
CA MET A 22 38.44 6.97 -28.09
C MET A 22 37.70 7.97 -27.16
N ALA A 23 36.48 8.32 -27.53
CA ALA A 23 35.60 9.03 -26.61
C ALA A 23 35.47 8.13 -25.38
N GLN A 24 35.94 8.61 -24.25
CA GLN A 24 35.79 7.93 -22.97
C GLN A 24 34.29 7.92 -22.70
N GLU A 25 33.70 6.74 -22.81
CA GLU A 25 32.27 6.54 -22.51
C GLU A 25 32.04 7.05 -21.10
N ALA A 26 31.23 8.09 -20.96
CA ALA A 26 30.93 8.69 -19.66
C ALA A 26 30.38 7.57 -18.75
N ALA A 27 31.06 7.36 -17.62
CA ALA A 27 30.64 6.34 -16.66
C ALA A 27 29.13 6.44 -16.41
N ALA A 28 28.40 5.33 -16.51
CA ALA A 28 26.98 5.29 -16.28
C ALA A 28 26.67 5.93 -14.90
N PRO A 29 25.68 6.81 -14.79
CA PRO A 29 25.37 7.47 -13.53
C PRO A 29 25.05 6.42 -12.47
N ALA A 30 25.82 6.41 -11.37
CA ALA A 30 25.76 5.40 -10.33
C ALA A 30 24.97 5.91 -9.11
N VAL A 31 24.30 4.99 -8.43
CA VAL A 31 23.66 5.23 -7.14
C VAL A 31 24.67 5.00 -6.02
N THR A 32 24.78 5.93 -5.09
CA THR A 32 25.57 5.76 -3.87
C THR A 32 24.67 5.86 -2.64
N ALA A 33 24.92 5.01 -1.65
CA ALA A 33 24.16 5.02 -0.41
C ALA A 33 25.08 4.78 0.80
N THR A 34 24.58 5.21 1.98
CA THR A 34 25.19 4.87 3.26
C THR A 34 24.12 4.25 4.15
N LEU A 35 24.33 3.01 4.57
CA LEU A 35 23.51 2.30 5.55
C LEU A 35 24.17 2.42 6.93
N SER A 36 23.47 3.02 7.89
CA SER A 36 23.92 3.17 9.29
C SER A 36 23.25 2.13 10.18
N ALA A 37 23.80 0.93 10.25
CA ALA A 37 23.22 -0.18 11.02
C ALA A 37 23.45 -0.04 12.54
N ASP A 38 24.32 0.85 12.96
CA ASP A 38 24.62 1.23 14.35
C ASP A 38 23.67 2.33 14.90
N LYS A 39 22.79 2.89 14.07
CA LYS A 39 21.85 3.95 14.44
C LYS A 39 20.41 3.51 14.21
N PRO A 40 19.87 2.58 15.02
CA PRO A 40 18.50 2.08 14.80
C PRO A 40 17.46 3.20 14.94
N GLY A 41 16.52 3.21 14.01
CA GLY A 41 15.36 4.09 14.04
C GLY A 41 14.16 3.46 14.77
N SER A 42 12.96 3.86 14.39
CA SER A 42 11.71 3.35 14.96
C SER A 42 11.38 1.95 14.46
N VAL A 43 10.62 1.21 15.27
CA VAL A 43 10.03 -0.07 14.82
C VAL A 43 8.90 0.20 13.82
N ILE A 44 8.98 -0.45 12.68
CA ILE A 44 7.92 -0.46 11.68
C ILE A 44 6.78 -1.34 12.22
N HIS A 45 5.65 -0.72 12.53
CA HIS A 45 4.51 -1.48 13.04
C HIS A 45 4.02 -2.46 11.96
N ARG A 46 3.68 -3.71 12.36
CA ARG A 46 3.25 -4.72 11.39
C ARG A 46 2.03 -4.30 10.59
N ASP A 47 1.13 -3.51 11.16
CA ASP A 47 -0.10 -3.05 10.52
C ASP A 47 0.12 -2.01 9.41
N VAL A 48 1.37 -1.60 9.13
CA VAL A 48 1.77 -0.92 7.88
C VAL A 48 1.57 -1.83 6.65
N PHE A 49 1.47 -3.15 6.86
CA PHE A 49 1.17 -4.14 5.83
C PHE A 49 -0.30 -4.57 5.81
N GLY A 50 -1.18 -3.75 6.40
CA GLY A 50 -2.61 -3.98 6.45
C GLY A 50 -3.28 -4.02 5.07
N GLN A 51 -4.50 -4.51 5.09
CA GLN A 51 -5.33 -4.69 3.91
C GLN A 51 -6.66 -3.95 4.08
N PHE A 52 -7.26 -3.59 2.97
CA PHE A 52 -8.59 -2.99 2.95
C PHE A 52 -9.56 -3.91 2.20
N ALA A 53 -10.72 -4.16 2.80
CA ALA A 53 -11.82 -4.95 2.25
C ALA A 53 -13.11 -4.16 2.37
N GLU A 54 -13.76 -3.89 1.26
CA GLU A 54 -15.00 -3.12 1.17
C GLU A 54 -16.07 -3.92 0.45
N HIS A 55 -17.33 -3.68 0.79
CA HIS A 55 -18.49 -4.13 0.01
C HIS A 55 -18.54 -3.36 -1.32
N LEU A 56 -17.62 -3.68 -2.21
CA LEU A 56 -17.40 -3.05 -3.50
C LEU A 56 -17.11 -4.13 -4.54
N GLY A 57 -17.88 -4.15 -5.61
CA GLY A 57 -17.70 -5.08 -6.72
C GLY A 57 -17.53 -6.53 -6.26
N HIS A 58 -16.46 -7.18 -6.73
CA HIS A 58 -16.12 -8.54 -6.35
C HIS A 58 -15.04 -8.62 -5.24
N GLY A 59 -14.86 -7.55 -4.44
CA GLY A 59 -13.90 -7.54 -3.33
C GLY A 59 -14.28 -8.52 -2.22
N ILE A 60 -15.52 -8.50 -1.78
CA ILE A 60 -16.06 -9.43 -0.78
C ILE A 60 -16.67 -10.66 -1.48
N TYR A 61 -17.77 -10.47 -2.20
CA TYR A 61 -18.52 -11.56 -2.83
C TYR A 61 -17.83 -12.08 -4.09
N GLY A 62 -17.54 -13.39 -4.14
CA GLY A 62 -16.74 -14.00 -5.19
C GLY A 62 -15.22 -13.83 -4.99
N GLY A 63 -14.82 -12.80 -4.27
CA GLY A 63 -13.44 -12.54 -3.90
C GLY A 63 -13.02 -13.28 -2.64
N ILE A 64 -13.46 -12.82 -1.47
CA ILE A 64 -13.14 -13.42 -0.18
C ILE A 64 -14.19 -14.47 0.20
N TRP A 65 -15.44 -14.16 -0.02
CA TRP A 65 -16.62 -14.90 0.42
C TRP A 65 -17.42 -15.46 -0.74
N VAL A 66 -17.65 -16.74 -0.72
CA VAL A 66 -18.46 -17.46 -1.73
C VAL A 66 -19.67 -18.18 -1.12
N GLY A 67 -19.82 -18.08 0.21
CA GLY A 67 -20.87 -18.79 0.93
C GLY A 67 -20.60 -20.28 1.10
N LYS A 68 -21.15 -20.85 2.18
CA LYS A 68 -20.91 -22.25 2.60
C LYS A 68 -21.33 -23.29 1.56
N GLY A 69 -22.32 -22.98 0.72
CA GLY A 69 -22.86 -23.89 -0.31
C GLY A 69 -22.16 -23.81 -1.66
N SER A 70 -21.13 -22.98 -1.80
CA SER A 70 -20.40 -22.80 -3.06
C SER A 70 -19.65 -24.07 -3.48
N ARG A 71 -19.58 -24.30 -4.79
CA ARG A 71 -18.70 -25.34 -5.38
C ARG A 71 -17.23 -24.91 -5.46
N ILE A 72 -16.95 -23.61 -5.31
CA ILE A 72 -15.59 -23.09 -5.20
C ILE A 72 -15.01 -23.59 -3.87
N PRO A 73 -13.78 -24.14 -3.83
CA PRO A 73 -13.16 -24.62 -2.60
C PRO A 73 -13.17 -23.56 -1.51
N ASN A 74 -13.82 -23.87 -0.37
CA ASN A 74 -13.99 -22.91 0.71
C ASN A 74 -13.97 -23.62 2.08
N ASP A 75 -13.58 -22.85 3.10
CA ASP A 75 -13.72 -23.23 4.51
C ASP A 75 -14.83 -22.38 5.15
N GLY A 76 -16.02 -22.96 5.27
CA GLY A 76 -17.16 -22.28 5.89
C GLY A 76 -17.68 -21.06 5.11
N GLY A 77 -17.37 -20.95 3.81
CA GLY A 77 -17.76 -19.87 2.92
C GLY A 77 -16.61 -18.95 2.49
N TYR A 78 -15.44 -19.01 3.16
CA TYR A 78 -14.23 -18.27 2.79
C TYR A 78 -13.44 -19.04 1.76
N ARG A 79 -13.03 -18.42 0.68
CA ARG A 79 -12.22 -19.06 -0.36
C ARG A 79 -10.90 -19.59 0.20
N SER A 80 -10.67 -20.89 0.05
CA SER A 80 -9.47 -21.54 0.61
C SER A 80 -8.17 -21.03 -0.01
N ASP A 81 -8.16 -20.77 -1.32
CA ASP A 81 -7.02 -20.25 -2.06
C ASP A 81 -6.65 -18.81 -1.62
N VAL A 82 -7.65 -17.93 -1.48
CA VAL A 82 -7.47 -16.56 -1.00
C VAL A 82 -6.94 -16.56 0.44
N ILE A 83 -7.54 -17.33 1.35
CA ILE A 83 -7.05 -17.44 2.74
C ILE A 83 -5.61 -17.93 2.78
N ALA A 84 -5.27 -18.95 2.01
CA ALA A 84 -3.90 -19.49 1.97
C ALA A 84 -2.89 -18.43 1.46
N ALA A 85 -3.24 -17.69 0.41
CA ALA A 85 -2.39 -16.64 -0.13
C ALA A 85 -2.17 -15.49 0.87
N LEU A 86 -3.23 -15.02 1.54
CA LEU A 86 -3.12 -13.93 2.52
C LEU A 86 -2.33 -14.35 3.77
N LYS A 87 -2.49 -15.59 4.23
CA LYS A 87 -1.66 -16.16 5.30
C LYS A 87 -0.17 -16.19 4.93
N ALA A 88 0.15 -16.57 3.70
CA ALA A 88 1.53 -16.70 3.25
C ALA A 88 2.32 -15.36 3.29
N VAL A 89 1.63 -14.22 3.19
CA VAL A 89 2.23 -12.89 3.34
C VAL A 89 2.03 -12.28 4.73
N ASN A 90 1.51 -13.06 5.70
CA ASN A 90 1.30 -12.65 7.09
C ASN A 90 0.44 -11.38 7.21
N VAL A 91 -0.70 -11.30 6.50
CA VAL A 91 -1.60 -10.14 6.59
C VAL A 91 -1.88 -9.80 8.05
N PRO A 92 -1.47 -8.61 8.54
CA PRO A 92 -1.52 -8.32 9.96
C PRO A 92 -2.84 -7.70 10.44
N MET A 93 -3.57 -7.04 9.53
CA MET A 93 -4.78 -6.28 9.84
C MET A 93 -5.64 -6.16 8.57
N VAL A 94 -6.97 -6.18 8.74
CA VAL A 94 -7.92 -5.89 7.65
C VAL A 94 -8.92 -4.84 8.11
N ARG A 95 -9.07 -3.78 7.32
CA ARG A 95 -10.08 -2.73 7.48
C ARG A 95 -11.36 -3.14 6.75
N TRP A 96 -12.53 -3.05 7.43
CA TRP A 96 -13.86 -3.43 6.93
C TRP A 96 -14.95 -2.63 7.67
N PRO A 97 -16.18 -2.36 7.19
CA PRO A 97 -16.82 -2.91 5.99
C PRO A 97 -16.55 -2.09 4.73
N GLY A 98 -15.81 -1.01 4.82
CA GLY A 98 -15.55 -0.17 3.68
C GLY A 98 -14.83 1.11 4.02
N GLY A 99 -14.66 1.85 2.97
CA GLY A 99 -14.56 3.23 2.70
C GLY A 99 -15.94 3.87 2.67
N CYS A 100 -16.38 4.35 1.49
CA CYS A 100 -17.69 4.99 1.33
C CYS A 100 -18.86 4.11 1.79
N PHE A 101 -18.77 2.79 1.60
CA PHE A 101 -19.81 1.88 2.06
C PHE A 101 -19.98 1.89 3.60
N ALA A 102 -18.94 2.18 4.38
CA ALA A 102 -19.02 2.20 5.83
C ALA A 102 -20.06 3.22 6.35
N ASP A 103 -20.19 4.37 5.70
CA ASP A 103 -21.08 5.45 6.12
C ASP A 103 -22.54 5.30 5.63
N GLU A 104 -22.86 4.22 4.91
CA GLU A 104 -24.23 3.76 4.64
C GLU A 104 -24.54 2.37 5.26
N TYR A 105 -23.53 1.69 5.85
CA TYR A 105 -23.69 0.37 6.44
C TYR A 105 -24.30 0.43 7.84
N HIS A 106 -25.42 -0.29 8.02
CA HIS A 106 -26.04 -0.52 9.31
C HIS A 106 -25.69 -1.92 9.82
N TRP A 107 -24.91 -2.01 10.88
CA TRP A 107 -24.35 -3.28 11.35
C TRP A 107 -25.38 -4.37 11.68
N ARG A 108 -26.61 -3.97 12.04
CA ARG A 108 -27.69 -4.93 12.30
C ARG A 108 -28.14 -5.67 11.04
N ASP A 109 -27.95 -5.09 9.87
CA ASP A 109 -28.26 -5.74 8.60
C ASP A 109 -27.32 -6.94 8.32
N GLY A 110 -26.10 -6.92 8.89
CA GLY A 110 -25.09 -7.95 8.72
C GLY A 110 -24.99 -8.97 9.87
N ILE A 111 -26.03 -9.12 10.72
CA ILE A 111 -26.06 -10.11 11.80
C ILE A 111 -27.27 -11.03 11.72
N GLY A 112 -27.25 -12.11 12.50
CA GLY A 112 -28.32 -13.13 12.49
C GLY A 112 -28.22 -14.09 11.28
N ALA A 113 -29.30 -14.83 11.05
CA ALA A 113 -29.36 -15.81 9.98
C ALA A 113 -29.28 -15.11 8.60
N THR A 114 -28.33 -15.48 7.77
CA THR A 114 -28.06 -14.83 6.47
C THR A 114 -29.30 -14.70 5.58
N LYS A 115 -30.14 -15.74 5.53
CA LYS A 115 -31.41 -15.72 4.75
C LYS A 115 -32.44 -14.70 5.23
N SER A 116 -32.27 -14.14 6.41
CA SER A 116 -33.18 -13.16 7.03
C SER A 116 -32.59 -11.76 7.03
N ARG A 117 -31.38 -11.60 6.53
CA ARG A 117 -30.74 -10.27 6.42
C ARG A 117 -31.40 -9.46 5.30
N PRO A 118 -31.58 -8.16 5.45
CA PRO A 118 -32.17 -7.33 4.39
C PRO A 118 -31.23 -7.23 3.18
N THR A 119 -31.82 -7.18 2.01
CA THR A 119 -31.12 -6.81 0.78
C THR A 119 -31.32 -5.31 0.54
N LYS A 120 -30.23 -4.61 0.31
CA LYS A 120 -30.21 -3.16 0.04
C LYS A 120 -29.49 -2.85 -1.26
N VAL A 121 -29.72 -1.66 -1.81
CA VAL A 121 -28.92 -1.17 -2.94
C VAL A 121 -27.64 -0.58 -2.38
N ASN A 122 -26.49 -1.02 -2.89
CA ASN A 122 -25.20 -0.39 -2.66
C ASN A 122 -25.13 0.87 -3.55
N THR A 123 -25.39 2.02 -2.97
CA THR A 123 -25.54 3.27 -3.73
C THR A 123 -24.20 3.87 -4.12
N ASN A 124 -23.14 3.56 -3.37
CA ASN A 124 -21.79 4.03 -3.67
C ASN A 124 -21.14 3.23 -4.79
N TRP A 125 -21.35 1.90 -4.84
CA TRP A 125 -20.60 1.04 -5.71
C TRP A 125 -21.47 0.21 -6.66
N GLY A 126 -21.54 0.66 -7.90
CA GLY A 126 -22.16 -0.06 -9.02
C GLY A 126 -23.68 -0.17 -9.01
N GLY A 127 -24.37 0.35 -7.98
CA GLY A 127 -25.84 0.30 -7.89
C GLY A 127 -26.40 -1.13 -7.76
N VAL A 128 -25.61 -2.07 -7.24
CA VAL A 128 -25.97 -3.48 -7.14
C VAL A 128 -26.65 -3.81 -5.82
N ASN A 129 -27.34 -4.97 -5.78
CA ASN A 129 -27.95 -5.45 -4.55
C ASN A 129 -26.87 -6.01 -3.60
N GLU A 130 -26.85 -5.47 -2.39
CA GLU A 130 -26.06 -5.96 -1.25
C GLU A 130 -26.96 -6.85 -0.40
N ASP A 131 -26.64 -8.15 -0.31
CA ASP A 131 -27.44 -9.14 0.42
C ASP A 131 -27.04 -9.30 1.89
N ASN A 132 -26.00 -8.60 2.31
CA ASN A 132 -25.45 -8.64 3.65
C ASN A 132 -25.06 -10.05 4.14
N SER A 133 -24.80 -11.01 3.23
CA SER A 133 -24.41 -12.38 3.61
C SER A 133 -23.02 -12.45 4.24
N PHE A 134 -22.20 -11.41 4.03
CA PHE A 134 -20.97 -11.17 4.76
C PHE A 134 -21.15 -9.98 5.71
N GLY A 135 -21.11 -10.23 7.01
CA GLY A 135 -21.32 -9.20 8.02
C GLY A 135 -20.36 -9.38 9.20
N THR A 136 -20.76 -8.92 10.39
CA THR A 136 -19.89 -8.90 11.57
C THR A 136 -19.29 -10.28 11.88
N HIS A 137 -20.10 -11.34 11.90
CA HIS A 137 -19.62 -12.69 12.22
C HIS A 137 -18.67 -13.23 11.16
N GLU A 138 -18.98 -12.98 9.89
CA GLU A 138 -18.15 -13.41 8.78
C GLU A 138 -16.83 -12.64 8.75
N TYR A 139 -16.83 -11.33 9.06
CA TYR A 139 -15.61 -10.55 9.18
C TYR A 139 -14.69 -11.06 10.30
N PHE A 140 -15.24 -11.27 11.51
CA PHE A 140 -14.42 -11.80 12.61
C PHE A 140 -13.94 -13.24 12.33
N GLY A 141 -14.74 -14.06 11.67
CA GLY A 141 -14.32 -15.38 11.21
C GLY A 141 -13.20 -15.34 10.18
N LEU A 142 -13.13 -14.29 9.34
CA LEU A 142 -11.99 -14.03 8.47
C LEU A 142 -10.74 -13.66 9.28
N MET A 143 -10.87 -12.78 10.27
CA MET A 143 -9.76 -12.37 11.14
C MET A 143 -9.17 -13.55 11.91
N GLU A 144 -10.00 -14.41 12.46
CA GLU A 144 -9.57 -15.62 13.14
C GLU A 144 -8.78 -16.56 12.21
N ARG A 145 -9.23 -16.72 10.96
CA ARG A 145 -8.52 -17.54 9.97
C ARG A 145 -7.17 -16.96 9.58
N LEU A 146 -7.08 -15.64 9.44
CA LEU A 146 -5.83 -14.96 9.07
C LEU A 146 -4.87 -14.78 10.26
N GLY A 147 -5.38 -14.81 11.50
CA GLY A 147 -4.63 -14.39 12.69
C GLY A 147 -4.34 -12.88 12.66
N ALA A 148 -5.24 -12.09 12.05
CA ALA A 148 -5.09 -10.67 11.81
C ALA A 148 -5.81 -9.83 12.86
N SER A 149 -5.31 -8.61 13.09
CA SER A 149 -5.96 -7.56 13.87
C SER A 149 -7.19 -7.02 13.15
N THR A 150 -8.16 -6.55 13.92
CA THR A 150 -9.42 -6.04 13.40
C THR A 150 -9.39 -4.52 13.26
N TYR A 151 -9.90 -4.01 12.15
CA TYR A 151 -10.21 -2.61 11.97
C TYR A 151 -11.63 -2.48 11.44
N VAL A 152 -12.54 -2.04 12.32
CA VAL A 152 -13.97 -1.90 12.02
C VAL A 152 -14.28 -0.43 11.79
N SER A 153 -14.77 -0.05 10.61
CA SER A 153 -15.18 1.33 10.29
C SER A 153 -16.64 1.54 10.67
N ALA A 154 -16.90 2.49 11.57
CA ALA A 154 -18.24 2.83 12.03
C ALA A 154 -18.90 3.84 11.10
N ASN A 155 -20.22 3.71 10.93
CA ASN A 155 -21.05 4.65 10.19
C ASN A 155 -21.24 5.94 10.99
N VAL A 156 -20.68 7.04 10.50
CA VAL A 156 -20.86 8.40 11.04
C VAL A 156 -21.73 9.24 10.12
N GLY A 157 -21.75 8.91 8.83
CA GLY A 157 -22.47 9.66 7.81
C GLY A 157 -23.98 9.60 7.95
N SER A 158 -24.54 8.41 8.14
CA SER A 158 -26.00 8.20 8.17
C SER A 158 -26.56 7.64 9.48
N ALA A 159 -25.72 7.11 10.39
CA ALA A 159 -26.16 6.52 11.65
C ALA A 159 -25.89 7.43 12.87
N PRO A 160 -26.66 7.32 13.98
CA PRO A 160 -26.39 8.05 15.21
C PRO A 160 -25.28 7.38 16.05
N PRO A 161 -24.57 8.11 16.95
CA PRO A 161 -23.54 7.55 17.83
C PRO A 161 -24.02 6.34 18.67
N ALA A 162 -25.31 6.26 18.99
CA ALA A 162 -25.89 5.14 19.71
C ALA A 162 -25.77 3.82 18.93
N GLU A 163 -25.84 3.85 17.60
CA GLU A 163 -25.69 2.67 16.77
C GLU A 163 -24.25 2.12 16.83
N THR A 164 -23.26 2.99 16.72
CA THR A 164 -21.85 2.62 16.92
C THR A 164 -21.60 2.06 18.33
N ALA A 165 -22.13 2.71 19.35
CA ALA A 165 -21.99 2.24 20.73
C ALA A 165 -22.59 0.83 20.93
N GLN A 166 -23.78 0.59 20.36
CA GLN A 166 -24.42 -0.73 20.39
C GLN A 166 -23.61 -1.80 19.61
N TRP A 167 -23.03 -1.43 18.49
CA TRP A 167 -22.18 -2.36 17.73
C TRP A 167 -20.92 -2.74 18.51
N VAL A 168 -20.26 -1.76 19.12
CA VAL A 168 -19.10 -2.02 20.00
C VAL A 168 -19.50 -2.89 21.18
N GLU A 169 -20.65 -2.62 21.84
CA GLU A 169 -21.17 -3.48 22.91
C GLU A 169 -21.45 -4.90 22.41
N TYR A 170 -22.13 -5.05 21.27
CA TYR A 170 -22.40 -6.35 20.65
C TYR A 170 -21.11 -7.15 20.43
N MET A 171 -20.06 -6.50 19.94
CA MET A 171 -18.78 -7.17 19.69
C MET A 171 -18.01 -7.50 20.97
N THR A 172 -18.02 -6.61 21.97
CA THR A 172 -17.02 -6.65 23.07
C THR A 172 -17.59 -7.03 24.44
N ALA A 173 -18.91 -6.98 24.66
CA ALA A 173 -19.49 -7.31 25.97
C ALA A 173 -19.32 -8.81 26.30
N ALA A 174 -19.02 -9.09 27.58
CA ALA A 174 -18.81 -10.44 28.06
C ALA A 174 -20.06 -11.33 27.87
N LYS A 175 -19.84 -12.62 27.67
CA LYS A 175 -20.90 -13.61 27.47
C LYS A 175 -22.01 -13.49 28.52
N GLY A 176 -23.26 -13.43 28.06
CA GLY A 176 -24.46 -13.45 28.90
C GLY A 176 -24.75 -12.20 29.73
N THR A 177 -23.87 -11.17 29.72
CA THR A 177 -23.97 -9.99 30.58
C THR A 177 -25.01 -8.97 30.14
N THR A 178 -25.12 -8.74 28.84
CA THR A 178 -26.04 -7.72 28.28
C THR A 178 -27.01 -8.34 27.27
N VAL A 179 -28.03 -7.57 26.87
CA VAL A 179 -28.96 -8.01 25.81
C VAL A 179 -28.23 -8.26 24.51
N LEU A 180 -27.28 -7.38 24.14
CA LEU A 180 -26.50 -7.50 22.89
C LEU A 180 -25.49 -8.66 22.96
N ALA A 181 -24.88 -8.92 24.11
CA ALA A 181 -24.02 -10.09 24.30
C ALA A 181 -24.81 -11.40 24.14
N LYS A 182 -26.04 -11.47 24.69
CA LYS A 182 -26.95 -12.62 24.51
C LYS A 182 -27.44 -12.74 23.07
N GLU A 183 -27.63 -11.63 22.36
CA GLU A 183 -27.96 -11.63 20.93
C GLU A 183 -26.80 -12.20 20.09
N ARG A 184 -25.55 -11.78 20.35
CA ARG A 184 -24.36 -12.35 19.72
C ARG A 184 -24.26 -13.86 19.96
N GLU A 185 -24.54 -14.31 21.18
CA GLU A 185 -24.54 -15.74 21.53
C GLU A 185 -25.61 -16.50 20.74
N ARG A 186 -26.84 -15.99 20.64
CA ARG A 186 -27.91 -16.60 19.81
C ARG A 186 -27.55 -16.61 18.33
N ASN A 187 -26.76 -15.65 17.86
CA ASN A 187 -26.25 -15.58 16.49
C ASN A 187 -25.03 -16.48 16.24
N GLY A 188 -24.64 -17.29 17.24
CA GLY A 188 -23.65 -18.35 17.09
C GLY A 188 -22.25 -18.05 17.62
N HIS A 189 -22.03 -16.89 18.28
CA HIS A 189 -20.73 -16.56 18.87
C HIS A 189 -20.84 -16.05 20.31
N ALA A 190 -20.53 -16.90 21.27
CA ALA A 190 -20.73 -16.59 22.70
C ALA A 190 -19.63 -15.68 23.27
N ALA A 191 -18.37 -15.91 22.93
CA ALA A 191 -17.24 -15.11 23.43
C ALA A 191 -17.24 -13.69 22.84
N PRO A 192 -16.77 -12.68 23.58
CA PRO A 192 -16.53 -11.36 22.99
C PRO A 192 -15.35 -11.42 22.02
N TRP A 193 -15.42 -10.64 20.95
CA TRP A 193 -14.27 -10.39 20.10
C TRP A 193 -13.43 -9.23 20.63
N LYS A 194 -12.14 -9.23 20.30
CA LYS A 194 -11.28 -8.07 20.48
C LYS A 194 -11.38 -7.18 19.25
N VAL A 195 -11.79 -5.94 19.44
CA VAL A 195 -11.73 -4.90 18.41
C VAL A 195 -10.45 -4.11 18.64
N GLN A 196 -9.49 -4.20 17.72
CA GLN A 196 -8.22 -3.49 17.88
C GLN A 196 -8.36 -2.02 17.47
N TYR A 197 -8.98 -1.76 16.32
CA TYR A 197 -9.18 -0.42 15.78
C TYR A 197 -10.67 -0.19 15.46
N LEU A 198 -11.15 1.00 15.82
CA LEU A 198 -12.45 1.52 15.41
C LEU A 198 -12.24 2.78 14.57
N GLY A 199 -12.55 2.72 13.29
CA GLY A 199 -12.64 3.89 12.43
C GLY A 199 -13.89 4.70 12.76
N ILE A 200 -13.75 6.01 12.93
CA ILE A 200 -14.86 6.93 13.16
C ILE A 200 -15.18 7.65 11.85
N GLY A 201 -16.04 7.01 11.06
CA GLY A 201 -16.41 7.46 9.71
C GLY A 201 -15.34 7.20 8.66
N ASN A 202 -15.67 7.47 7.41
CA ASN A 202 -14.79 7.41 6.25
C ASN A 202 -15.00 8.63 5.37
N GLU A 203 -13.91 9.29 4.93
CA GLU A 203 -13.97 10.40 3.97
C GLU A 203 -15.14 11.39 4.24
N LEU A 204 -15.27 11.82 5.50
CA LEU A 204 -16.37 12.67 5.92
C LEU A 204 -16.44 14.01 5.15
N TRP A 205 -15.33 14.40 4.49
CA TRP A 205 -15.24 15.51 3.54
C TRP A 205 -15.89 15.22 2.18
N GLY A 206 -16.11 13.96 1.87
CA GLY A 206 -16.63 13.43 0.60
C GLY A 206 -17.83 12.52 0.81
N CYS A 207 -17.71 11.26 0.37
CA CYS A 207 -18.80 10.28 0.39
C CYS A 207 -19.36 9.99 1.79
N GLY A 208 -18.57 10.19 2.85
CA GLY A 208 -19.02 10.02 4.24
C GLY A 208 -19.91 11.16 4.77
N GLY A 209 -20.27 12.16 3.95
CA GLY A 209 -21.25 13.17 4.36
C GLY A 209 -20.98 14.60 3.89
N ASN A 210 -19.93 14.83 3.09
CA ASN A 210 -19.59 16.16 2.54
C ASN A 210 -19.52 17.26 3.62
N MET A 211 -18.84 16.97 4.72
CA MET A 211 -18.79 17.79 5.94
C MET A 211 -17.65 18.81 5.88
N ARG A 212 -17.77 19.86 6.69
CA ARG A 212 -16.64 20.73 7.01
C ARG A 212 -15.78 20.07 8.09
N ALA A 213 -14.48 20.38 8.12
CA ALA A 213 -13.50 19.77 9.01
C ALA A 213 -13.88 19.91 10.50
N GLU A 214 -14.34 21.09 10.94
CA GLU A 214 -14.74 21.33 12.33
C GLU A 214 -15.95 20.48 12.72
N TYR A 215 -16.95 20.38 11.85
CA TYR A 215 -18.13 19.56 12.12
C TYR A 215 -17.77 18.07 12.20
N ALA A 216 -16.92 17.58 11.30
CA ALA A 216 -16.40 16.21 11.35
C ALA A 216 -15.60 15.96 12.64
N ALA A 217 -14.81 16.94 13.11
CA ALA A 217 -14.08 16.85 14.36
C ALA A 217 -15.01 16.82 15.59
N ASP A 218 -16.07 17.62 15.61
CA ASP A 218 -17.09 17.59 16.66
C ASP A 218 -17.82 16.24 16.70
N LEU A 219 -18.20 15.70 15.53
CA LEU A 219 -18.76 14.34 15.42
C LEU A 219 -17.77 13.29 15.89
N THR A 220 -16.51 13.39 15.51
CA THR A 220 -15.44 12.47 15.97
C THR A 220 -15.40 12.43 17.50
N ASN A 221 -15.40 13.58 18.18
CA ASN A 221 -15.46 13.65 19.63
C ASN A 221 -16.71 12.96 20.20
N ARG A 222 -17.85 13.20 19.58
CA ARG A 222 -19.13 12.64 20.02
C ARG A 222 -19.15 11.12 19.89
N TYR A 223 -18.71 10.57 18.75
CA TYR A 223 -18.64 9.11 18.54
C TYR A 223 -17.58 8.47 19.44
N ALA A 224 -16.40 9.08 19.57
CA ALA A 224 -15.34 8.60 20.45
C ALA A 224 -15.77 8.52 21.93
N GLN A 225 -16.64 9.44 22.38
CA GLN A 225 -17.16 9.45 23.74
C GLN A 225 -18.08 8.25 24.03
N PHE A 226 -18.90 7.84 23.09
CA PHE A 226 -19.88 6.78 23.29
C PHE A 226 -19.38 5.39 22.89
N ALA A 227 -18.46 5.28 21.94
CA ALA A 227 -17.86 4.03 21.50
C ALA A 227 -16.81 3.56 22.51
N LYS A 228 -17.21 2.72 23.47
CA LYS A 228 -16.35 2.20 24.54
C LYS A 228 -16.35 0.67 24.52
N SER A 229 -15.18 0.09 24.32
CA SER A 229 -14.99 -1.35 24.42
C SER A 229 -15.22 -1.85 25.85
N ALA A 230 -15.89 -2.99 26.01
CA ALA A 230 -16.14 -3.62 27.29
C ALA A 230 -15.04 -4.60 27.71
N ASN A 231 -14.07 -4.91 26.84
CA ASN A 231 -13.06 -5.95 27.08
C ASN A 231 -11.61 -5.51 26.82
N GLY A 232 -11.32 -4.23 26.96
CA GLY A 232 -9.96 -3.71 26.87
C GLY A 232 -9.80 -2.55 25.90
N THR A 233 -8.56 -2.25 25.55
CA THR A 233 -8.21 -1.11 24.70
C THR A 233 -8.67 -1.34 23.26
N MET A 234 -9.40 -0.37 22.74
CA MET A 234 -9.78 -0.23 21.33
C MET A 234 -9.31 1.15 20.87
N LEU A 235 -8.41 1.16 19.90
CA LEU A 235 -7.84 2.40 19.36
C LEU A 235 -8.81 3.04 18.36
N LYS A 236 -8.98 4.34 18.46
CA LYS A 236 -9.93 5.14 17.65
C LYS A 236 -9.19 5.89 16.56
N ILE A 237 -9.54 5.61 15.33
CA ILE A 237 -8.98 6.25 14.15
C ILE A 237 -10.01 7.23 13.59
N ALA A 238 -9.69 8.52 13.60
CA ALA A 238 -10.56 9.54 13.02
C ALA A 238 -10.48 9.52 11.49
N SER A 239 -11.60 9.78 10.81
CA SER A 239 -11.61 10.05 9.37
C SER A 239 -10.76 11.30 9.08
N GLY A 240 -9.61 11.08 8.48
CA GLY A 240 -8.61 12.11 8.22
C GLY A 240 -8.72 12.71 6.80
N PRO A 241 -7.69 13.45 6.38
CA PRO A 241 -7.65 14.13 5.09
C PRO A 241 -7.45 13.17 3.91
N SER A 242 -7.74 13.70 2.72
CA SER A 242 -7.16 13.20 1.47
C SER A 242 -6.05 14.13 1.01
N ASP A 243 -4.99 13.54 0.41
CA ASP A 243 -3.92 14.29 -0.27
C ASP A 243 -3.36 15.45 0.58
N SER A 244 -3.41 16.66 0.04
CA SER A 244 -2.88 17.89 0.64
C SER A 244 -3.91 18.68 1.47
N ASN A 245 -5.00 18.09 1.92
CA ASN A 245 -5.98 18.79 2.75
C ASN A 245 -5.46 18.99 4.20
N TYR A 246 -4.49 19.86 4.34
CA TYR A 246 -3.81 20.16 5.61
C TYR A 246 -4.71 20.85 6.64
N GLU A 247 -5.70 21.63 6.18
CA GLU A 247 -6.69 22.27 7.06
C GLU A 247 -7.54 21.25 7.80
N TRP A 248 -7.87 20.13 7.13
CA TRP A 248 -8.57 19.03 7.76
C TRP A 248 -7.77 18.41 8.93
N THR A 249 -6.49 18.18 8.72
CA THR A 249 -5.60 17.68 9.79
C THR A 249 -5.51 18.65 10.96
N ASP A 250 -5.34 19.96 10.69
CA ASP A 250 -5.28 20.97 11.75
C ASP A 250 -6.57 20.99 12.58
N ALA A 251 -7.75 21.01 11.93
CA ALA A 251 -9.03 21.03 12.60
C ALA A 251 -9.26 19.77 13.47
N LEU A 252 -9.00 18.58 12.91
CA LEU A 252 -9.16 17.32 13.63
C LEU A 252 -8.24 17.24 14.84
N MET A 253 -6.95 17.57 14.67
CA MET A 253 -5.99 17.52 15.76
C MET A 253 -6.28 18.56 16.86
N ARG A 254 -6.67 19.77 16.49
CA ARG A 254 -7.03 20.85 17.41
C ARG A 254 -8.28 20.53 18.23
N ILE A 255 -9.31 19.97 17.61
CA ILE A 255 -10.63 19.75 18.24
C ILE A 255 -10.72 18.36 18.87
N ALA A 256 -10.32 17.30 18.15
CA ALA A 256 -10.52 15.91 18.55
C ALA A 256 -9.23 15.17 18.94
N GLY A 257 -8.05 15.73 18.74
CA GLY A 257 -6.76 15.04 18.89
C GLY A 257 -6.51 14.37 20.24
N LYS A 258 -7.14 14.86 21.32
CA LYS A 258 -7.05 14.25 22.66
C LYS A 258 -7.90 12.98 22.82
N ASN A 259 -8.89 12.78 21.97
CA ASN A 259 -9.91 11.71 22.06
C ASN A 259 -9.73 10.62 21.01
N ILE A 260 -8.71 10.73 20.18
CA ILE A 260 -8.37 9.77 19.11
C ILE A 260 -6.96 9.21 19.34
N ASP A 261 -6.70 8.04 18.77
CA ASP A 261 -5.41 7.33 18.82
C ASP A 261 -4.73 7.31 17.46
N GLY A 262 -5.47 7.65 16.40
CA GLY A 262 -4.96 7.78 15.04
C GLY A 262 -5.78 8.73 14.18
N LEU A 263 -5.12 9.29 13.17
CA LEU A 263 -5.71 10.10 12.13
C LEU A 263 -5.48 9.39 10.79
N ALA A 264 -6.55 9.13 10.03
CA ALA A 264 -6.46 8.55 8.70
C ALA A 264 -5.78 9.51 7.71
N LEU A 265 -5.17 8.96 6.68
CA LEU A 265 -4.71 9.68 5.50
C LEU A 265 -4.99 8.82 4.27
N HIS A 266 -5.71 9.36 3.30
CA HIS A 266 -5.99 8.70 2.03
C HIS A 266 -5.19 9.33 0.90
N TYR A 267 -4.58 8.50 0.06
CA TYR A 267 -3.94 8.96 -1.16
C TYR A 267 -3.91 7.86 -2.23
N TYR A 268 -4.48 8.17 -3.39
CA TYR A 268 -4.44 7.30 -4.57
C TYR A 268 -3.54 7.88 -5.66
N THR A 269 -2.51 7.11 -6.03
CA THR A 269 -1.62 7.43 -7.15
C THR A 269 -2.35 7.24 -8.48
N ARG A 270 -2.39 8.28 -9.32
CA ARG A 270 -2.97 8.26 -10.67
C ARG A 270 -1.95 8.74 -11.69
N PRO A 271 -1.92 8.18 -12.90
CA PRO A 271 -1.01 8.64 -13.96
C PRO A 271 -1.44 9.97 -14.60
N ARG A 272 -2.68 10.43 -14.38
CA ARG A 272 -3.24 11.68 -14.92
C ARG A 272 -3.94 12.49 -13.85
N ASP A 273 -3.58 13.77 -13.73
CA ASP A 273 -3.98 14.65 -12.63
C ASP A 273 -5.36 15.28 -12.77
N LYS A 274 -5.80 15.48 -13.98
CA LYS A 274 -6.72 16.58 -14.24
C LYS A 274 -8.18 16.22 -14.16
N ASN A 275 -8.52 14.92 -14.15
CA ASN A 275 -9.92 14.52 -14.23
C ASN A 275 -10.14 13.15 -13.58
N TRP A 276 -11.09 13.05 -12.67
CA TRP A 276 -11.52 11.77 -12.10
C TRP A 276 -12.19 10.84 -13.13
N SER A 277 -12.63 11.37 -14.26
CA SER A 277 -13.18 10.57 -15.36
C SER A 277 -12.14 10.05 -16.36
N ASP A 278 -10.87 10.45 -16.25
CA ASP A 278 -9.76 10.00 -17.08
C ASP A 278 -8.52 9.83 -16.22
N LYS A 279 -8.41 8.65 -15.60
CA LYS A 279 -7.33 8.31 -14.68
C LYS A 279 -6.15 7.62 -15.38
N GLY A 280 -6.32 7.26 -16.64
CA GLY A 280 -5.35 6.53 -17.44
C GLY A 280 -5.51 5.00 -17.36
N ALA A 281 -4.98 4.32 -18.37
CA ALA A 281 -5.13 2.88 -18.51
C ALA A 281 -4.25 2.08 -17.55
N ALA A 282 -4.77 0.93 -17.10
CA ALA A 282 -4.02 -0.03 -16.29
C ALA A 282 -2.92 -0.73 -17.11
N LEU A 283 -3.17 -1.01 -18.40
CA LEU A 283 -2.26 -1.67 -19.33
C LEU A 283 -2.11 -0.86 -20.61
N GLY A 284 -1.05 -1.11 -21.38
CA GLY A 284 -0.79 -0.45 -22.67
C GLY A 284 -0.52 1.06 -22.55
N PHE A 285 -0.14 1.53 -21.38
CA PHE A 285 0.13 2.94 -21.12
C PHE A 285 1.50 3.37 -21.66
N PRO A 286 1.67 4.63 -22.09
CA PRO A 286 2.93 5.16 -22.56
C PRO A 286 3.92 5.37 -21.39
N GLU A 287 5.22 5.43 -21.69
CA GLU A 287 6.28 5.66 -20.69
C GLU A 287 6.08 6.96 -19.89
N ARG A 288 5.46 7.99 -20.48
CA ARG A 288 5.10 9.21 -19.76
C ARG A 288 4.19 8.92 -18.56
N GLU A 289 3.20 8.05 -18.73
CA GLU A 289 2.30 7.68 -17.62
C GLU A 289 3.00 6.83 -16.55
N TRP A 290 4.02 6.04 -16.92
CA TRP A 290 4.92 5.44 -15.95
C TRP A 290 5.63 6.51 -15.12
N ALA A 291 6.31 7.45 -15.77
CA ALA A 291 7.06 8.51 -15.10
C ALA A 291 6.16 9.35 -14.18
N THR A 292 4.99 9.75 -14.67
CA THR A 292 4.01 10.52 -13.88
C THR A 292 3.50 9.71 -12.68
N THR A 293 3.23 8.42 -12.86
CA THR A 293 2.85 7.52 -11.74
C THR A 293 3.94 7.49 -10.65
N MET A 294 5.21 7.38 -11.04
CA MET A 294 6.32 7.40 -10.06
C MET A 294 6.44 8.76 -9.36
N SER A 295 6.28 9.87 -10.10
CA SER A 295 6.28 11.22 -9.54
C SER A 295 5.17 11.42 -8.52
N HIS A 296 3.94 11.02 -8.88
CA HIS A 296 2.80 11.14 -7.97
C HIS A 296 2.93 10.21 -6.76
N THR A 297 3.49 9.02 -6.92
CA THR A 297 3.75 8.14 -5.77
C THR A 297 4.69 8.80 -4.75
N LEU A 298 5.69 9.55 -5.21
CA LEU A 298 6.62 10.29 -4.34
C LEU A 298 5.94 11.44 -3.56
N GLU A 299 4.76 11.91 -3.97
CA GLU A 299 4.00 12.90 -3.20
C GLU A 299 3.58 12.39 -1.82
N MET A 300 3.44 11.08 -1.64
CA MET A 300 3.17 10.44 -0.34
C MET A 300 4.19 10.88 0.72
N GLU A 301 5.47 11.00 0.37
CA GLU A 301 6.52 11.52 1.25
C GLU A 301 6.19 12.94 1.74
N THR A 302 5.76 13.80 0.80
CA THR A 302 5.39 15.18 1.09
C THR A 302 4.15 15.24 1.98
N PHE A 303 3.13 14.42 1.72
CA PHE A 303 1.90 14.40 2.49
C PHE A 303 2.16 13.93 3.91
N ILE A 304 2.84 12.80 4.09
CA ILE A 304 3.19 12.29 5.43
C ILE A 304 4.00 13.33 6.21
N THR A 305 5.02 13.93 5.61
CA THR A 305 5.86 14.94 6.24
C THR A 305 5.05 16.15 6.72
N LYS A 306 4.20 16.71 5.85
CA LYS A 306 3.42 17.92 6.16
C LYS A 306 2.29 17.64 7.17
N HIS A 307 1.55 16.54 7.02
CA HIS A 307 0.54 16.16 8.00
C HIS A 307 1.16 15.87 9.36
N SER A 308 2.29 15.14 9.41
CA SER A 308 3.03 14.89 10.65
C SER A 308 3.47 16.18 11.34
N ALA A 309 3.98 17.16 10.58
CA ALA A 309 4.38 18.44 11.12
C ALA A 309 3.20 19.24 11.73
N ILE A 310 2.00 19.12 11.17
CA ILE A 310 0.78 19.70 11.76
C ILE A 310 0.40 18.93 13.02
N MET A 311 0.42 17.59 12.98
CA MET A 311 0.12 16.76 14.14
C MET A 311 1.07 17.05 15.30
N ASP A 312 2.36 17.28 15.04
CA ASP A 312 3.39 17.58 16.06
C ASP A 312 3.10 18.87 16.85
N LYS A 313 2.35 19.83 16.29
CA LYS A 313 1.91 21.04 17.03
C LYS A 313 0.98 20.71 18.19
N TYR A 314 0.16 19.69 18.05
CA TYR A 314 -0.87 19.28 19.01
C TYR A 314 -0.49 18.04 19.82
N ASP A 315 0.40 17.21 19.26
CA ASP A 315 0.82 15.92 19.81
C ASP A 315 2.33 15.69 19.57
N PRO A 316 3.21 16.48 20.22
CA PRO A 316 4.66 16.35 20.04
C PRO A 316 5.22 15.00 20.55
N ALA A 317 4.49 14.32 21.41
CA ALA A 317 4.85 12.97 21.90
C ALA A 317 4.51 11.86 20.89
N LYS A 318 3.90 12.20 19.76
CA LYS A 318 3.50 11.27 18.68
C LYS A 318 2.61 10.12 19.17
N ARG A 319 1.71 10.40 20.12
CA ARG A 319 0.73 9.44 20.63
C ARG A 319 -0.32 9.09 19.58
N VAL A 320 -0.79 10.09 18.82
CA VAL A 320 -1.74 9.91 17.71
C VAL A 320 -0.98 9.42 16.50
N MET A 321 -1.20 8.19 16.07
CA MET A 321 -0.58 7.64 14.85
C MET A 321 -1.13 8.31 13.58
N LEU A 322 -0.33 8.37 12.53
CA LEU A 322 -0.83 8.59 11.18
C LEU A 322 -1.12 7.21 10.57
N ALA A 323 -2.37 7.01 10.17
CA ALA A 323 -2.86 5.77 9.56
C ALA A 323 -3.11 6.04 8.06
N VAL A 324 -2.24 5.53 7.18
CA VAL A 324 -2.46 5.62 5.72
C VAL A 324 -3.40 4.48 5.33
N ASP A 325 -4.65 4.54 5.79
CA ASP A 325 -5.59 3.43 5.75
C ASP A 325 -6.39 3.31 4.43
N GLU A 326 -6.07 4.18 3.45
CA GLU A 326 -6.33 3.96 2.03
C GLU A 326 -5.18 4.48 1.18
N TRP A 327 -4.53 3.60 0.44
CA TRP A 327 -3.50 3.95 -0.54
C TRP A 327 -3.42 2.90 -1.65
N GLY A 328 -2.91 3.32 -2.79
CA GLY A 328 -2.71 2.46 -3.94
C GLY A 328 -2.81 3.23 -5.25
N THR A 329 -2.91 2.49 -6.36
CA THR A 329 -3.13 3.05 -7.69
C THR A 329 -4.62 3.04 -8.03
N TRP A 330 -5.05 4.06 -8.77
CA TRP A 330 -6.41 4.14 -9.27
C TRP A 330 -6.41 4.50 -10.75
N TYR A 331 -6.74 3.54 -11.60
CA TYR A 331 -6.83 3.69 -13.06
C TYR A 331 -8.29 3.68 -13.53
N ASP A 332 -8.48 3.88 -14.82
CA ASP A 332 -9.79 3.64 -15.44
C ASP A 332 -10.15 2.16 -15.30
N PRO A 333 -11.42 1.83 -15.03
CA PRO A 333 -11.85 0.45 -14.86
C PRO A 333 -11.58 -0.38 -16.13
N THR A 334 -11.33 -1.66 -15.93
CA THR A 334 -11.16 -2.61 -17.04
C THR A 334 -12.37 -2.56 -17.99
N PRO A 335 -12.18 -2.36 -19.30
CA PRO A 335 -13.27 -2.29 -20.25
C PRO A 335 -14.17 -3.52 -20.19
N GLY A 336 -15.49 -3.30 -20.19
CA GLY A 336 -16.50 -4.37 -20.13
C GLY A 336 -16.90 -4.80 -18.73
N THR A 337 -16.24 -4.30 -17.68
CA THR A 337 -16.69 -4.45 -16.28
C THR A 337 -17.66 -3.34 -15.88
N ASN A 338 -18.36 -3.52 -14.76
CA ASN A 338 -19.14 -2.44 -14.17
C ASN A 338 -18.19 -1.34 -13.67
N PRO A 339 -18.27 -0.09 -14.17
CA PRO A 339 -17.33 0.97 -13.79
C PRO A 339 -17.30 1.25 -12.27
N GLY A 340 -18.43 1.05 -11.58
CA GLY A 340 -18.54 1.23 -10.14
C GLY A 340 -17.91 0.09 -9.33
N PHE A 341 -17.37 -0.95 -9.97
CA PHE A 341 -16.64 -2.02 -9.29
C PHE A 341 -15.15 -1.75 -9.18
N LEU A 342 -14.65 -0.73 -9.85
CA LEU A 342 -13.25 -0.29 -9.81
C LEU A 342 -12.26 -1.42 -10.08
N GLU A 343 -12.63 -2.37 -10.93
CA GLU A 343 -11.78 -3.47 -11.33
C GLU A 343 -10.71 -2.97 -12.31
N GLN A 344 -9.47 -3.21 -12.00
CA GLN A 344 -8.32 -2.87 -12.85
C GLN A 344 -7.26 -3.98 -12.81
N GLN A 345 -6.53 -4.16 -13.91
CA GLN A 345 -5.41 -5.09 -13.94
C GLN A 345 -4.20 -4.48 -13.24
N ASN A 346 -3.61 -5.23 -12.31
CA ASN A 346 -2.35 -4.85 -11.66
C ASN A 346 -1.14 -5.36 -12.45
N SER A 347 -0.13 -4.51 -12.61
CA SER A 347 1.05 -4.75 -13.43
C SER A 347 2.36 -4.54 -12.64
N LEU A 348 3.49 -4.65 -13.31
CA LEU A 348 4.80 -4.33 -12.74
C LEU A 348 4.89 -2.86 -12.26
N ARG A 349 4.14 -1.93 -12.91
CA ARG A 349 4.02 -0.55 -12.45
C ARG A 349 3.50 -0.49 -11.02
N ASP A 350 2.46 -1.27 -10.70
CA ASP A 350 1.88 -1.34 -9.36
C ASP A 350 2.84 -1.95 -8.34
N ALA A 351 3.65 -2.92 -8.74
CA ALA A 351 4.69 -3.47 -7.87
C ALA A 351 5.74 -2.41 -7.50
N VAL A 352 6.17 -1.58 -8.46
CA VAL A 352 7.12 -0.50 -8.19
C VAL A 352 6.49 0.56 -7.30
N VAL A 353 5.23 0.94 -7.53
CA VAL A 353 4.46 1.84 -6.66
C VAL A 353 4.36 1.30 -5.23
N ALA A 354 4.07 0.00 -5.07
CA ALA A 354 3.98 -0.63 -3.76
C ALA A 354 5.32 -0.61 -3.03
N GLY A 355 6.42 -1.00 -3.69
CA GLY A 355 7.76 -0.98 -3.10
C GLY A 355 8.20 0.43 -2.70
N LEU A 356 7.89 1.44 -3.53
CA LEU A 356 8.18 2.84 -3.24
C LEU A 356 7.42 3.34 -2.00
N ASN A 357 6.11 3.10 -1.92
CA ASN A 357 5.30 3.49 -0.76
C ASN A 357 5.77 2.79 0.54
N ILE A 358 6.08 1.48 0.49
CA ILE A 358 6.57 0.77 1.68
C ILE A 358 7.92 1.33 2.14
N ASN A 359 8.83 1.72 1.22
CA ASN A 359 10.06 2.42 1.59
C ASN A 359 9.77 3.76 2.28
N ILE A 360 8.81 4.55 1.77
CA ILE A 360 8.39 5.81 2.38
C ILE A 360 7.83 5.56 3.78
N PHE A 361 6.92 4.61 3.96
CA PHE A 361 6.35 4.28 5.28
C PHE A 361 7.44 3.84 6.28
N ALA A 362 8.45 3.09 5.82
CA ALA A 362 9.57 2.67 6.65
C ALA A 362 10.42 3.85 7.16
N HIS A 363 10.59 4.90 6.37
CA HIS A 363 11.28 6.12 6.78
C HIS A 363 10.48 6.92 7.82
N HIS A 364 9.15 6.85 7.78
CA HIS A 364 8.25 7.54 8.69
C HIS A 364 7.68 6.64 9.80
N ALA A 365 8.38 5.55 10.14
CA ALA A 365 7.93 4.57 11.13
C ALA A 365 7.75 5.15 12.56
N ASP A 366 8.21 6.36 12.81
CA ASP A 366 7.99 7.09 14.07
C ASP A 366 6.55 7.60 14.21
N ARG A 367 5.87 7.95 13.10
CA ARG A 367 4.48 8.46 13.06
C ARG A 367 3.52 7.52 12.33
N VAL A 368 3.93 6.90 11.22
CA VAL A 368 3.11 5.95 10.45
C VAL A 368 3.13 4.58 11.14
N LYS A 369 2.00 4.19 11.72
CA LYS A 369 1.87 2.90 12.43
C LYS A 369 0.90 1.95 11.76
N MET A 370 0.22 2.41 10.73
CA MET A 370 -0.75 1.63 9.96
C MET A 370 -0.76 2.10 8.52
N ALA A 371 -0.91 1.17 7.60
CA ALA A 371 -1.30 1.43 6.22
C ALA A 371 -2.20 0.28 5.75
N ALA A 372 -3.17 0.57 4.88
CA ALA A 372 -4.02 -0.45 4.30
C ALA A 372 -4.12 -0.23 2.79
N ILE A 373 -3.57 -1.18 2.04
CA ILE A 373 -3.63 -1.10 0.57
C ILE A 373 -5.06 -1.29 0.08
N ALA A 374 -5.45 -0.52 -0.87
CA ALA A 374 -6.75 -0.58 -1.51
C ALA A 374 -6.64 -1.31 -2.87
N GLN A 375 -7.12 -2.60 -2.95
CA GLN A 375 -7.76 -3.34 -1.88
C GLN A 375 -7.20 -4.78 -1.85
N MET A 376 -7.74 -5.60 -0.96
CA MET A 376 -7.25 -6.96 -0.76
C MET A 376 -7.48 -7.87 -1.97
N VAL A 377 -8.68 -7.81 -2.59
CA VAL A 377 -9.08 -8.68 -3.70
C VAL A 377 -9.86 -7.90 -4.74
N ASN A 378 -9.56 -8.08 -6.01
CA ASN A 378 -10.25 -7.62 -7.24
C ASN A 378 -10.34 -6.10 -7.46
N VAL A 379 -10.28 -5.29 -6.44
CA VAL A 379 -10.59 -3.86 -6.50
C VAL A 379 -9.31 -3.04 -6.47
N LEU A 380 -9.19 -2.05 -7.34
CA LEU A 380 -8.07 -1.10 -7.41
C LEU A 380 -6.69 -1.81 -7.45
N GLN A 381 -5.74 -1.41 -6.61
CA GLN A 381 -4.43 -2.10 -6.51
C GLN A 381 -4.56 -3.38 -5.68
N ALA A 382 -5.22 -4.38 -6.25
CA ALA A 382 -5.51 -5.63 -5.55
C ALA A 382 -4.27 -6.51 -5.35
N MET A 383 -4.23 -7.20 -4.21
CA MET A 383 -3.25 -8.26 -3.95
C MET A 383 -3.54 -9.50 -4.79
N LEU A 384 -4.80 -9.85 -4.90
CA LEU A 384 -5.30 -11.06 -5.55
C LEU A 384 -6.42 -10.70 -6.54
N LEU A 385 -6.48 -11.42 -7.65
CA LEU A 385 -7.63 -11.37 -8.55
C LEU A 385 -8.32 -12.74 -8.56
N THR A 386 -9.66 -12.73 -8.61
CA THR A 386 -10.47 -13.95 -8.66
C THR A 386 -11.52 -13.87 -9.78
N ASP A 387 -11.76 -15.00 -10.45
CA ASP A 387 -12.81 -15.17 -11.44
C ASP A 387 -13.33 -16.60 -11.37
N GLY A 388 -14.58 -16.77 -10.94
CA GLY A 388 -15.13 -18.09 -10.65
C GLY A 388 -14.23 -18.86 -9.66
N ALA A 389 -13.76 -20.05 -10.04
CA ALA A 389 -12.86 -20.86 -9.21
C ALA A 389 -11.37 -20.51 -9.37
N ARG A 390 -11.03 -19.58 -10.28
CA ARG A 390 -9.64 -19.18 -10.54
C ARG A 390 -9.20 -18.08 -9.56
N MET A 391 -7.92 -18.07 -9.21
CA MET A 391 -7.26 -17.02 -8.45
C MET A 391 -5.85 -16.79 -8.98
N VAL A 392 -5.42 -15.54 -9.06
CA VAL A 392 -4.06 -15.17 -9.45
C VAL A 392 -3.48 -14.15 -8.47
N LYS A 393 -2.20 -14.30 -8.17
CA LYS A 393 -1.42 -13.34 -7.37
C LYS A 393 -0.92 -12.24 -8.27
N THR A 394 -1.18 -10.98 -7.91
CA THR A 394 -0.71 -9.84 -8.68
C THR A 394 0.78 -9.54 -8.42
N PRO A 395 1.45 -8.72 -9.23
CA PRO A 395 2.78 -8.25 -8.91
C PRO A 395 2.87 -7.52 -7.55
N THR A 396 1.80 -6.83 -7.13
CA THR A 396 1.69 -6.20 -5.79
C THR A 396 1.76 -7.23 -4.66
N TYR A 397 1.09 -8.38 -4.80
CA TYR A 397 1.18 -9.48 -3.82
C TYR A 397 2.63 -9.91 -3.58
N TRP A 398 3.42 -10.01 -4.65
CA TRP A 398 4.80 -10.44 -4.55
C TRP A 398 5.71 -9.40 -3.90
N VAL A 399 5.38 -8.11 -3.97
CA VAL A 399 6.07 -7.09 -3.17
C VAL A 399 5.82 -7.32 -1.68
N TYR A 400 4.57 -7.56 -1.27
CA TYR A 400 4.27 -7.89 0.13
C TYR A 400 5.00 -9.16 0.60
N ASP A 401 5.17 -10.16 -0.28
CA ASP A 401 5.97 -11.35 0.02
C ASP A 401 7.46 -11.03 0.20
N LEU A 402 8.03 -10.16 -0.64
CA LEU A 402 9.41 -9.70 -0.49
C LEU A 402 9.64 -8.91 0.80
N TYR A 403 8.69 -8.03 1.18
CA TYR A 403 8.81 -7.13 2.32
C TYR A 403 8.33 -7.74 3.64
N LYS A 404 8.02 -9.03 3.71
CA LYS A 404 7.67 -9.70 4.99
C LYS A 404 8.66 -9.41 6.14
N PRO A 405 9.99 -9.35 5.91
CA PRO A 405 10.93 -9.02 6.96
C PRO A 405 10.77 -7.62 7.61
N TRP A 406 10.06 -6.68 6.95
CA TRP A 406 9.80 -5.34 7.50
C TRP A 406 8.75 -5.35 8.62
N GLN A 407 7.88 -6.37 8.67
CA GLN A 407 6.81 -6.46 9.67
C GLN A 407 7.35 -6.60 11.09
N GLY A 408 7.28 -5.54 11.88
CA GLY A 408 7.80 -5.52 13.25
C GLY A 408 9.32 -5.32 13.35
N ALA A 409 10.01 -5.07 12.24
CA ALA A 409 11.44 -4.83 12.20
C ALA A 409 11.79 -3.39 12.62
N THR A 410 13.02 -3.20 13.07
CA THR A 410 13.58 -1.88 13.38
C THR A 410 14.11 -1.25 12.08
N SER A 411 13.66 -0.04 11.75
CA SER A 411 14.18 0.70 10.61
C SER A 411 15.66 1.07 10.83
N LEU A 412 16.44 1.02 9.76
CA LEU A 412 17.83 1.45 9.74
C LEU A 412 17.98 2.64 8.78
N PRO A 413 18.64 3.73 9.22
CA PRO A 413 18.86 4.87 8.34
C PRO A 413 19.68 4.47 7.11
N ILE A 414 19.14 4.76 5.94
CA ILE A 414 19.82 4.64 4.66
C ILE A 414 19.68 5.96 3.92
N THR A 415 20.81 6.62 3.66
CA THR A 415 20.84 7.84 2.83
C THR A 415 21.24 7.48 1.43
N LEU A 416 20.57 8.05 0.44
CA LEU A 416 20.72 7.69 -0.95
C LEU A 416 21.00 8.94 -1.81
N THR A 417 22.03 8.87 -2.66
CA THR A 417 22.21 9.80 -3.78
C THR A 417 21.94 9.02 -5.06
N SER A 418 20.88 9.39 -5.74
CA SER A 418 20.41 8.72 -6.95
C SER A 418 20.52 9.66 -8.15
N PRO A 419 20.93 9.18 -9.32
CA PRO A 419 20.72 9.90 -10.57
C PRO A 419 19.22 10.08 -10.82
N TRP A 420 18.88 11.02 -11.71
CA TRP A 420 17.50 11.27 -12.08
C TRP A 420 17.09 10.43 -13.30
N TYR A 421 15.88 9.90 -13.23
CA TYR A 421 15.15 9.41 -14.40
C TYR A 421 14.28 10.56 -14.92
N HIS A 422 14.41 10.84 -16.20
CA HIS A 422 13.69 11.89 -16.89
C HIS A 422 12.82 11.31 -18.00
N LYS A 423 11.59 11.78 -18.07
CA LYS A 423 10.70 11.57 -19.20
C LYS A 423 9.85 12.81 -19.43
N ASP A 424 10.05 13.45 -20.58
CA ASP A 424 9.46 14.74 -20.90
C ASP A 424 9.74 15.74 -19.76
N GLU A 425 8.75 16.40 -19.21
CA GLU A 425 8.89 17.33 -18.07
C GLU A 425 9.00 16.66 -16.69
N VAL A 426 8.80 15.34 -16.63
CA VAL A 426 8.84 14.61 -15.35
C VAL A 426 10.25 14.18 -15.01
N ALA A 427 10.66 14.44 -13.78
CA ALA A 427 11.94 14.01 -13.24
C ALA A 427 11.75 13.41 -11.85
N VAL A 428 12.27 12.20 -11.63
CA VAL A 428 12.23 11.51 -10.35
C VAL A 428 13.61 10.89 -10.03
N PRO A 429 13.98 10.70 -8.75
CA PRO A 429 15.13 9.89 -8.41
C PRO A 429 14.99 8.50 -9.04
N ALA A 430 16.04 7.99 -9.67
CA ALA A 430 15.95 6.69 -10.36
C ALA A 430 15.80 5.51 -9.38
N VAL A 431 16.25 5.65 -8.12
CA VAL A 431 16.21 4.57 -7.12
C VAL A 431 15.68 5.09 -5.79
N SER A 432 14.83 4.29 -5.14
CA SER A 432 14.42 4.41 -3.74
C SER A 432 14.96 3.23 -2.94
N ALA A 433 15.21 3.43 -1.64
CA ALA A 433 15.74 2.39 -0.76
C ALA A 433 15.13 2.48 0.64
N SER A 434 15.04 1.35 1.33
CA SER A 434 14.87 1.27 2.79
C SER A 434 15.68 0.10 3.34
N ALA A 435 15.97 0.13 4.65
CA ALA A 435 16.69 -0.94 5.31
C ALA A 435 16.11 -1.20 6.69
N VAL A 436 16.18 -2.45 7.13
CA VAL A 436 15.66 -2.87 8.43
C VAL A 436 16.56 -3.91 9.08
N ARG A 437 16.42 -4.03 10.41
CA ARG A 437 16.88 -5.18 11.18
C ARG A 437 15.68 -5.90 11.76
N ASP A 438 15.50 -7.16 11.41
CA ASP A 438 14.42 -7.99 11.91
C ASP A 438 14.65 -8.44 13.38
N ALA A 439 13.67 -9.13 13.95
CA ALA A 439 13.74 -9.62 15.32
C ALA A 439 14.83 -10.69 15.56
N ALA A 440 15.32 -11.34 14.50
CA ALA A 440 16.41 -12.30 14.55
C ALA A 440 17.79 -11.61 14.44
N GLY A 441 17.82 -10.27 14.24
CA GLY A 441 19.04 -9.49 14.08
C GLY A 441 19.55 -9.44 12.62
N GLN A 442 18.86 -10.09 11.68
CA GLN A 442 19.19 -10.09 10.26
C GLN A 442 18.91 -8.72 9.67
N VAL A 443 19.85 -8.20 8.88
CA VAL A 443 19.68 -6.93 8.16
C VAL A 443 19.19 -7.20 6.75
N HIS A 444 18.17 -6.44 6.36
CA HIS A 444 17.57 -6.49 5.02
C HIS A 444 17.63 -5.11 4.38
N VAL A 445 17.85 -5.08 3.07
CA VAL A 445 17.86 -3.85 2.26
C VAL A 445 16.91 -4.03 1.09
N ALA A 446 15.98 -3.09 0.92
CA ALA A 446 15.13 -2.99 -0.25
C ALA A 446 15.63 -1.89 -1.18
N LEU A 447 15.65 -2.16 -2.47
CA LEU A 447 16.00 -1.23 -3.54
C LEU A 447 14.90 -1.29 -4.60
N VAL A 448 14.39 -0.12 -5.00
CA VAL A 448 13.35 0.01 -6.03
C VAL A 448 13.88 0.88 -7.17
N ASN A 449 14.02 0.32 -8.37
CA ASN A 449 14.42 1.06 -9.56
C ASN A 449 13.19 1.61 -10.29
N LEU A 450 13.05 2.93 -10.28
CA LEU A 450 11.95 3.68 -10.89
C LEU A 450 12.18 3.95 -12.39
N ASP A 451 13.42 3.79 -12.87
CA ASP A 451 13.74 3.94 -14.30
C ASP A 451 13.33 2.67 -15.06
N PRO A 452 12.39 2.77 -16.02
CA PRO A 452 11.90 1.60 -16.73
C PRO A 452 12.89 1.07 -17.78
N ASN A 453 13.95 1.83 -18.11
CA ASN A 453 14.83 1.57 -19.24
C ASN A 453 16.27 1.22 -18.81
N ARG A 454 16.75 1.78 -17.69
CA ARG A 454 18.15 1.70 -17.30
C ARG A 454 18.35 0.86 -16.04
N ALA A 455 19.28 -0.09 -16.12
CA ALA A 455 19.84 -0.70 -14.92
C ALA A 455 20.79 0.29 -14.23
N MET A 456 20.80 0.28 -12.89
CA MET A 456 21.59 1.22 -12.08
C MET A 456 22.73 0.50 -11.34
N PRO A 457 23.98 0.89 -11.55
CA PRO A 457 25.07 0.51 -10.64
C PRO A 457 24.78 1.11 -9.25
N VAL A 458 24.81 0.28 -8.21
CA VAL A 458 24.55 0.67 -6.83
C VAL A 458 25.73 0.32 -5.95
N THR A 459 26.17 1.27 -5.13
CA THR A 459 27.19 1.08 -4.10
C THR A 459 26.65 1.55 -2.78
N VAL A 460 26.62 0.66 -1.76
CA VAL A 460 26.14 0.96 -0.40
C VAL A 460 27.30 0.79 0.57
N ALA A 461 27.79 1.88 1.15
CA ALA A 461 28.70 1.84 2.29
C ALA A 461 27.92 1.45 3.54
N MET A 462 28.40 0.48 4.32
CA MET A 462 27.72 -0.04 5.50
C MET A 462 28.54 0.29 6.76
N THR A 463 27.90 0.95 7.74
CA THR A 463 28.49 1.21 9.05
C THR A 463 27.78 0.39 10.12
N GLY A 464 28.53 -0.12 11.12
CA GLY A 464 27.95 -0.92 12.20
C GLY A 464 27.41 -2.29 11.78
N LEU A 465 27.84 -2.80 10.61
CA LEU A 465 27.46 -4.11 10.09
C LEU A 465 28.68 -4.83 9.54
N GLN A 466 28.88 -6.08 9.94
CA GLN A 466 29.92 -6.99 9.45
C GLN A 466 29.24 -8.05 8.55
N ALA A 467 28.83 -7.64 7.36
CA ALA A 467 28.31 -8.57 6.36
C ALA A 467 29.43 -9.00 5.42
N THR A 468 29.40 -10.26 5.00
CA THR A 468 30.35 -10.86 4.05
C THR A 468 29.64 -11.38 2.78
N GLN A 469 28.34 -11.50 2.82
CA GLN A 469 27.51 -12.01 1.74
C GLN A 469 26.20 -11.21 1.64
N ALA A 470 25.67 -11.13 0.44
CA ALA A 470 24.36 -10.61 0.15
C ALA A 470 23.67 -11.49 -0.90
N ALA A 471 22.45 -11.88 -0.62
CA ALA A 471 21.60 -12.61 -1.58
C ALA A 471 20.15 -12.19 -1.34
N GLY A 472 19.29 -12.36 -2.33
CA GLY A 472 17.89 -11.97 -2.16
C GLY A 472 16.99 -12.40 -3.29
N ARG A 473 15.88 -11.71 -3.42
CA ARG A 473 14.89 -11.94 -4.48
C ARG A 473 14.48 -10.63 -5.13
N ILE A 474 14.22 -10.70 -6.43
CA ILE A 474 13.87 -9.55 -7.27
C ILE A 474 12.57 -9.81 -8.04
N ILE A 475 11.77 -8.76 -8.18
CA ILE A 475 10.67 -8.67 -9.13
C ILE A 475 11.09 -7.68 -10.22
N THR A 476 11.01 -8.11 -11.49
CA THR A 476 11.23 -7.28 -12.67
C THR A 476 10.50 -7.91 -13.85
N GLY A 477 10.49 -7.26 -15.00
CA GLY A 477 9.84 -7.77 -16.21
C GLY A 477 10.37 -7.12 -17.48
N THR A 478 10.00 -7.68 -18.62
CA THR A 478 10.43 -7.18 -19.95
C THR A 478 9.68 -5.91 -20.35
N ALA A 479 8.40 -5.76 -19.94
CA ALA A 479 7.55 -4.61 -20.23
C ALA A 479 7.15 -3.89 -18.94
N MET A 480 6.82 -2.60 -19.05
CA MET A 480 6.33 -1.78 -17.93
C MET A 480 4.98 -2.27 -17.39
N ASP A 481 4.16 -2.81 -18.27
CA ASP A 481 2.84 -3.35 -17.98
C ASP A 481 2.81 -4.89 -17.89
N ALA A 482 3.98 -5.54 -17.74
CA ALA A 482 4.04 -6.97 -17.46
C ALA A 482 3.17 -7.32 -16.25
N HIS A 483 2.30 -8.30 -16.39
CA HIS A 483 1.30 -8.63 -15.37
C HIS A 483 0.98 -10.13 -15.34
N ASN A 484 0.41 -10.57 -14.24
CA ASN A 484 -0.13 -11.91 -14.08
C ASN A 484 -1.61 -11.90 -14.41
N SER A 485 -2.05 -12.83 -15.25
CA SER A 485 -3.44 -13.02 -15.64
C SER A 485 -3.90 -14.44 -15.32
N PHE A 486 -5.20 -14.70 -15.44
CA PHE A 486 -5.75 -16.06 -15.22
C PHE A 486 -5.20 -17.10 -16.20
N ASP A 487 -4.78 -16.67 -17.39
CA ASP A 487 -4.22 -17.56 -18.41
C ASP A 487 -2.68 -17.63 -18.35
N ALA A 488 -2.03 -16.67 -17.70
CA ALA A 488 -0.58 -16.60 -17.49
C ALA A 488 -0.28 -16.08 -16.06
N PRO A 489 -0.44 -16.94 -15.03
CA PRO A 489 -0.42 -16.49 -13.63
C PRO A 489 0.95 -16.15 -13.07
N ASP A 490 2.04 -16.53 -13.73
CA ASP A 490 3.40 -16.48 -13.19
C ASP A 490 4.38 -15.65 -14.07
N VAL A 491 3.87 -14.68 -14.84
CA VAL A 491 4.70 -13.80 -15.70
C VAL A 491 5.62 -12.92 -14.87
N VAL A 492 5.11 -12.38 -13.75
CA VAL A 492 5.85 -11.53 -12.81
C VAL A 492 5.84 -12.19 -11.45
N THR A 493 6.95 -12.84 -11.11
CA THR A 493 7.16 -13.54 -9.83
C THR A 493 8.56 -13.25 -9.29
N PRO A 494 8.78 -13.36 -7.96
CA PRO A 494 10.11 -13.16 -7.38
C PRO A 494 11.10 -14.20 -7.89
N GLN A 495 12.22 -13.73 -8.43
CA GLN A 495 13.34 -14.57 -8.87
C GLN A 495 14.51 -14.44 -7.91
N PRO A 496 15.35 -15.47 -7.73
CA PRO A 496 16.60 -15.35 -6.99
C PRO A 496 17.51 -14.27 -7.57
N PHE A 497 18.12 -13.46 -6.70
CA PHE A 497 19.10 -12.45 -7.08
C PHE A 497 20.45 -12.75 -6.40
N THR A 498 21.45 -13.05 -7.20
CA THR A 498 22.83 -13.40 -6.77
C THR A 498 23.88 -12.42 -7.27
N GLY A 499 23.45 -11.32 -7.91
CA GLY A 499 24.34 -10.30 -8.49
C GLY A 499 24.91 -9.28 -7.50
N ALA A 500 24.72 -9.48 -6.19
CA ALA A 500 25.25 -8.61 -5.16
C ALA A 500 26.61 -9.12 -4.64
N GLN A 501 27.54 -8.21 -4.38
CA GLN A 501 28.86 -8.50 -3.80
C GLN A 501 29.06 -7.64 -2.55
N VAL A 502 29.67 -8.23 -1.53
CA VAL A 502 30.06 -7.54 -0.30
C VAL A 502 31.57 -7.67 -0.10
N ALA A 503 32.26 -6.53 -0.02
CA ALA A 503 33.68 -6.47 0.23
C ALA A 503 34.03 -5.20 1.02
N GLY A 504 34.88 -5.32 2.05
CA GLY A 504 35.39 -4.18 2.82
C GLY A 504 34.30 -3.26 3.39
N GLY A 505 33.18 -3.82 3.85
CA GLY A 505 32.05 -3.02 4.39
C GLY A 505 31.22 -2.31 3.32
N THR A 506 31.36 -2.71 2.06
CA THR A 506 30.64 -2.13 0.93
C THR A 506 29.87 -3.21 0.19
N LEU A 507 28.58 -2.95 -0.08
CA LEU A 507 27.71 -3.74 -0.95
C LEU A 507 27.69 -3.09 -2.34
N THR A 508 27.94 -3.89 -3.37
CA THR A 508 27.85 -3.45 -4.78
C THR A 508 26.98 -4.39 -5.60
N LEU A 509 26.19 -3.83 -6.51
CA LEU A 509 25.33 -4.57 -7.44
C LEU A 509 24.95 -3.72 -8.65
N THR A 510 24.40 -4.37 -9.67
CA THR A 510 23.65 -3.71 -10.74
C THR A 510 22.16 -3.99 -10.53
N LEU A 511 21.37 -2.96 -10.24
CA LEU A 511 19.94 -3.05 -10.03
C LEU A 511 19.21 -2.99 -11.37
N PRO A 512 18.54 -4.05 -11.83
CA PRO A 512 17.82 -4.04 -13.10
C PRO A 512 16.77 -2.92 -13.19
N ALA A 513 16.45 -2.49 -14.42
CA ALA A 513 15.41 -1.52 -14.68
C ALA A 513 14.05 -1.99 -14.15
N LYS A 514 13.13 -1.04 -13.77
CA LYS A 514 11.76 -1.36 -13.33
C LYS A 514 11.70 -2.56 -12.39
N SER A 515 12.40 -2.49 -11.27
CA SER A 515 12.55 -3.64 -10.37
C SER A 515 12.34 -3.29 -8.90
N VAL A 516 11.92 -4.30 -8.14
CA VAL A 516 11.87 -4.30 -6.68
C VAL A 516 12.75 -5.44 -6.20
N LEU A 517 13.84 -5.11 -5.51
CA LEU A 517 14.84 -6.04 -4.98
C LEU A 517 14.84 -5.98 -3.45
N VAL A 518 14.81 -7.12 -2.80
CA VAL A 518 15.09 -7.26 -1.36
C VAL A 518 16.27 -8.18 -1.17
N LEU A 519 17.27 -7.71 -0.42
CA LEU A 519 18.50 -8.42 -0.08
C LEU A 519 18.57 -8.72 1.41
N ASP A 520 19.06 -9.90 1.73
CA ASP A 520 19.50 -10.32 3.06
C ASP A 520 21.03 -10.14 3.14
N LEU A 521 21.52 -9.38 4.13
CA LEU A 521 22.95 -9.16 4.37
C LEU A 521 23.43 -10.12 5.48
N ARG A 522 24.42 -10.95 5.18
CA ARG A 522 24.97 -11.98 6.09
C ARG A 522 26.44 -11.84 6.34
#